data_6d5233f8c3d47bd039c6de7108adaadf
#
_entry.id   6d5233f8c3d47bd039c6de7108adaadf
#
_cell.length_a   1.000
_cell.length_b   1.000
_cell.length_c   1.000
_cell.angle_alpha   90.00
_cell.angle_beta   90.00
_cell.angle_gamma   90.00
#
_symmetry.space_group_name_H-M   'P 1'
#
loop_
_entity.id
_entity.type
_entity.pdbx_description
1 polymer ?
#
loop_
_entity_poly.entity_id
_entity_poly.type
_entity_poly.pdbx_seq_one_letter_code
_entity_poly.pdbx_strand_id
1 'polypeptide(L)'
;MNPLYVTFATAIISSLASAIVASCVALARSKTNKTLKQINKEREEMDALKLGMRALLWEQLNEIYAKAKEQNGLSVEERHNLTNVYEAYHALGGNGTGTRLHDEAMNLPVLTD
;
A
#
# COMPACT_ATOMS: atom_id res chain seq x y z
N MET A 1 27.67 -60.38 -8.46
CA MET A 1 26.37 -59.71 -8.19
C MET A 1 25.47 -59.94 -9.39
N ASN A 2 24.24 -60.42 -9.17
CA ASN A 2 23.31 -60.69 -10.26
C ASN A 2 22.87 -59.35 -10.89
N PRO A 3 22.97 -59.13 -12.21
CA PRO A 3 22.54 -57.91 -12.86
C PRO A 3 21.08 -57.52 -12.58
N LEU A 4 20.21 -58.47 -12.34
CA LEU A 4 18.80 -58.23 -12.00
C LEU A 4 18.65 -57.49 -10.68
N TYR A 5 19.42 -57.82 -9.66
CA TYR A 5 19.38 -57.14 -8.37
C TYR A 5 19.83 -55.69 -8.47
N VAL A 6 20.86 -55.40 -9.26
CA VAL A 6 21.36 -54.06 -9.50
C VAL A 6 20.29 -53.19 -10.19
N THR A 7 19.60 -53.76 -11.19
CA THR A 7 18.54 -53.08 -11.92
C THR A 7 17.35 -52.73 -11.01
N PHE A 8 16.92 -53.69 -10.17
CA PHE A 8 15.83 -53.46 -9.21
C PHE A 8 16.19 -52.46 -8.16
N ALA A 9 17.39 -52.51 -7.59
CA ALA A 9 17.86 -51.57 -6.59
C ALA A 9 17.92 -50.16 -7.16
N THR A 10 18.41 -49.96 -8.37
CA THR A 10 18.47 -48.68 -9.04
C THR A 10 17.08 -48.10 -9.30
N ALA A 11 16.12 -48.95 -9.75
CA ALA A 11 14.73 -48.52 -9.99
C ALA A 11 14.04 -48.07 -8.70
N ILE A 12 14.21 -48.78 -7.59
CA ILE A 12 13.63 -48.45 -6.28
C ILE A 12 14.21 -47.13 -5.76
N ILE A 13 15.51 -46.95 -5.81
CA ILE A 13 16.18 -45.72 -5.36
C ILE A 13 15.70 -44.52 -6.19
N SER A 14 15.60 -44.64 -7.49
CA SER A 14 15.14 -43.62 -8.40
C SER A 14 13.67 -43.23 -8.10
N SER A 15 12.79 -44.20 -7.85
CA SER A 15 11.39 -43.98 -7.50
C SER A 15 11.24 -43.23 -6.17
N LEU A 16 12.00 -43.64 -5.15
CA LEU A 16 11.98 -42.96 -3.83
C LEU A 16 12.50 -41.52 -3.91
N ALA A 17 13.58 -41.28 -4.66
CA ALA A 17 14.11 -39.94 -4.86
C ALA A 17 13.09 -39.02 -5.53
N SER A 18 12.39 -39.48 -6.56
CA SER A 18 11.33 -38.74 -7.25
C SER A 18 10.17 -38.42 -6.31
N ALA A 19 9.74 -39.34 -5.46
CA ALA A 19 8.67 -39.12 -4.49
C ALA A 19 9.07 -38.05 -3.45
N ILE A 20 10.30 -38.09 -2.96
CA ILE A 20 10.82 -37.08 -2.00
C ILE A 20 10.86 -35.71 -2.64
N VAL A 21 11.38 -35.59 -3.85
CA VAL A 21 11.44 -34.30 -4.58
C VAL A 21 10.03 -33.74 -4.83
N ALA A 22 9.08 -34.59 -5.28
CA ALA A 22 7.70 -34.16 -5.50
C ALA A 22 7.03 -33.69 -4.21
N SER A 23 7.27 -34.36 -3.07
CA SER A 23 6.76 -33.95 -1.77
C SER A 23 7.36 -32.59 -1.31
N CYS A 24 8.66 -32.42 -1.50
CA CYS A 24 9.33 -31.15 -1.17
C CYS A 24 8.80 -29.98 -2.02
N VAL A 25 8.60 -30.18 -3.31
CA VAL A 25 8.03 -29.18 -4.22
C VAL A 25 6.59 -28.84 -3.82
N ALA A 26 5.77 -29.83 -3.50
CA ALA A 26 4.39 -29.60 -3.06
C ALA A 26 4.34 -28.79 -1.76
N LEU A 27 5.19 -29.10 -0.77
CA LEU A 27 5.28 -28.35 0.48
C LEU A 27 5.75 -26.90 0.24
N ALA A 28 6.77 -26.71 -0.60
CA ALA A 28 7.26 -25.38 -0.95
C ALA A 28 6.19 -24.55 -1.64
N ARG A 29 5.45 -25.12 -2.59
CA ARG A 29 4.33 -24.43 -3.26
C ARG A 29 3.21 -24.07 -2.30
N SER A 30 2.87 -24.98 -1.37
CA SER A 30 1.84 -24.72 -0.36
C SER A 30 2.23 -23.55 0.54
N LYS A 31 3.47 -23.49 1.02
CA LYS A 31 3.98 -22.39 1.83
C LYS A 31 4.00 -21.08 1.04
N THR A 32 4.45 -21.10 -0.20
CA THR A 32 4.49 -19.93 -1.09
C THR A 32 3.08 -19.39 -1.33
N ASN A 33 2.10 -20.27 -1.60
CA ASN A 33 0.71 -19.86 -1.81
C ASN A 33 0.09 -19.22 -0.58
N LYS A 34 0.35 -19.74 0.63
CA LYS A 34 -0.11 -19.14 1.90
C LYS A 34 0.52 -17.77 2.11
N THR A 35 1.81 -17.63 1.86
CA THR A 35 2.52 -16.36 1.99
C THR A 35 2.00 -15.33 1.00
N LEU A 36 1.75 -15.71 -0.26
CA LEU A 36 1.18 -14.84 -1.28
C LEU A 36 -0.24 -14.38 -0.91
N LYS A 37 -1.08 -15.26 -0.39
CA LYS A 37 -2.42 -14.91 0.09
C LYS A 37 -2.36 -13.91 1.22
N GLN A 38 -1.44 -14.10 2.17
CA GLN A 38 -1.26 -13.19 3.30
C GLN A 38 -0.77 -11.82 2.83
N ILE A 39 0.22 -11.77 1.94
CA ILE A 39 0.74 -10.53 1.36
C ILE A 39 -0.36 -9.78 0.61
N ASN A 40 -1.16 -10.50 -0.20
CA ASN A 40 -2.27 -9.90 -0.93
C ASN A 40 -3.34 -9.33 0.00
N LYS A 41 -3.68 -10.04 1.08
CA LYS A 41 -4.62 -9.57 2.08
C LYS A 41 -4.12 -8.30 2.78
N GLU A 42 -2.86 -8.29 3.20
CA GLU A 42 -2.24 -7.13 3.83
C GLU A 42 -2.20 -5.93 2.88
N ARG A 43 -1.95 -6.17 1.61
CA ARG A 43 -1.97 -5.12 0.57
C ARG A 43 -3.37 -4.53 0.39
N GLU A 44 -4.39 -5.37 0.34
CA GLU A 44 -5.79 -4.93 0.24
C GLU A 44 -6.19 -4.09 1.45
N GLU A 45 -5.82 -4.53 2.66
CA GLU A 45 -6.08 -3.80 3.89
C GLU A 45 -5.35 -2.44 3.90
N MET A 46 -4.11 -2.41 3.44
CA MET A 46 -3.32 -1.18 3.33
C MET A 46 -3.94 -0.21 2.31
N ASP A 47 -4.38 -0.71 1.17
CA ASP A 47 -5.03 0.10 0.14
C ASP A 47 -6.34 0.69 0.65
N ALA A 48 -7.12 -0.07 1.42
CA ALA A 48 -8.34 0.41 2.05
C ALA A 48 -8.05 1.51 3.09
N LEU A 49 -7.00 1.36 3.90
CA LEU A 49 -6.55 2.38 4.85
C LEU A 49 -6.13 3.66 4.14
N LYS A 50 -5.35 3.55 3.08
CA LYS A 50 -4.92 4.71 2.27
C LYS A 50 -6.11 5.45 1.68
N LEU A 51 -7.09 4.72 1.17
CA LEU A 51 -8.31 5.30 0.62
C LEU A 51 -9.09 6.06 1.69
N GLY A 52 -9.26 5.46 2.87
CA GLY A 52 -9.93 6.10 4.00
C GLY A 52 -9.19 7.34 4.50
N MET A 53 -7.89 7.26 4.66
CA MET A 53 -7.07 8.40 5.07
C MET A 53 -7.12 9.54 4.05
N ARG A 54 -7.07 9.21 2.76
CA ARG A 54 -7.17 10.20 1.70
C ARG A 54 -8.53 10.91 1.74
N ALA A 55 -9.61 10.18 1.99
CA ALA A 55 -10.94 10.76 2.12
C ALA A 55 -11.05 11.71 3.30
N LEU A 56 -10.47 11.35 4.46
CA LEU A 56 -10.44 12.22 5.64
C LEU A 56 -9.60 13.47 5.41
N LEU A 57 -8.45 13.34 4.75
CA LEU A 57 -7.60 14.48 4.40
C LEU A 57 -8.29 15.40 3.40
N TRP A 58 -9.06 14.85 2.47
CA TRP A 58 -9.88 15.64 1.55
C TRP A 58 -10.90 16.49 2.29
N GLU A 59 -11.62 15.92 3.25
CA GLU A 59 -12.55 16.68 4.08
C GLU A 59 -11.84 17.81 4.82
N GLN A 60 -10.68 17.52 5.38
CA GLN A 60 -9.88 18.52 6.11
C GLN A 60 -9.39 19.64 5.19
N LEU A 61 -8.95 19.33 3.97
CA LEU A 61 -8.60 20.32 2.96
C LEU A 61 -9.79 21.24 2.63
N ASN A 62 -10.97 20.66 2.45
CA ASN A 62 -12.18 21.43 2.18
C ASN A 62 -12.57 22.36 3.34
N GLU A 63 -12.43 21.90 4.58
CA GLU A 63 -12.70 22.71 5.77
C GLU A 63 -11.76 23.90 5.86
N ILE A 64 -10.46 23.68 5.66
CA ILE A 64 -9.46 24.75 5.69
C ILE A 64 -9.70 25.73 4.55
N TYR A 65 -9.99 25.22 3.37
CA TYR A 65 -10.30 26.04 2.20
C TYR A 65 -11.54 26.91 2.43
N ALA A 66 -12.61 26.32 2.97
CA ALA A 66 -13.83 27.05 3.28
C ALA A 66 -13.59 28.17 4.31
N LYS A 67 -12.79 27.87 5.34
CA LYS A 67 -12.38 28.85 6.34
C LYS A 67 -11.56 29.99 5.71
N ALA A 68 -10.62 29.63 4.83
CA ALA A 68 -9.82 30.63 4.12
C ALA A 68 -10.68 31.58 3.29
N LYS A 69 -11.68 31.04 2.61
CA LYS A 69 -12.64 31.85 1.82
C LYS A 69 -13.49 32.74 2.72
N GLU A 70 -14.00 32.20 3.80
CA GLU A 70 -14.85 32.92 4.74
C GLU A 70 -14.13 34.12 5.39
N GLN A 71 -12.91 33.93 5.85
CA GLN A 71 -12.13 34.97 6.52
C GLN A 71 -11.21 35.76 5.56
N ASN A 72 -11.24 35.44 4.27
CA ASN A 72 -10.43 36.01 3.22
C ASN A 72 -8.91 35.96 3.50
N GLY A 73 -8.47 34.79 3.88
CA GLY A 73 -7.05 34.52 4.12
C GLY A 73 -6.82 33.51 5.22
N LEU A 74 -5.57 33.23 5.47
CA LEU A 74 -5.13 32.30 6.51
C LEU A 74 -3.95 32.92 7.28
N SER A 75 -3.89 32.63 8.57
CA SER A 75 -2.70 32.98 9.36
C SER A 75 -1.51 32.13 8.91
N VAL A 76 -0.30 32.51 9.33
CA VAL A 76 0.93 31.73 9.04
C VAL A 76 0.80 30.30 9.54
N GLU A 77 0.25 30.09 10.73
CA GLU A 77 0.04 28.78 11.32
C GLU A 77 -0.97 27.96 10.52
N GLU A 78 -2.09 28.57 10.13
CA GLU A 78 -3.12 27.92 9.31
C GLU A 78 -2.60 27.54 7.93
N ARG A 79 -1.74 28.37 7.32
CA ARG A 79 -1.09 28.09 6.04
C ARG A 79 -0.16 26.89 6.15
N HIS A 80 0.59 26.82 7.26
CA HIS A 80 1.48 25.70 7.52
C HIS A 80 0.69 24.39 7.68
N ASN A 81 -0.42 24.42 8.43
CA ASN A 81 -1.31 23.29 8.60
C ASN A 81 -1.91 22.85 7.25
N LEU A 82 -2.36 23.80 6.44
CA LEU A 82 -2.89 23.52 5.10
C LEU A 82 -1.86 22.78 4.24
N THR A 83 -0.63 23.24 4.23
CA THR A 83 0.45 22.62 3.47
C THR A 83 0.72 21.19 3.95
N ASN A 84 0.76 20.96 5.25
CA ASN A 84 0.96 19.62 5.81
C ASN A 84 -0.15 18.67 5.41
N VAL A 85 -1.40 19.11 5.50
CA VAL A 85 -2.56 18.30 5.09
C VAL A 85 -2.52 17.99 3.60
N TYR A 86 -2.21 19.00 2.79
CA TYR A 86 -2.10 18.85 1.35
C TYR A 86 -0.99 17.87 0.95
N GLU A 87 0.19 17.98 1.55
CA GLU A 87 1.31 17.08 1.27
C GLU A 87 0.96 15.64 1.59
N ALA A 88 0.31 15.40 2.72
CA ALA A 88 -0.16 14.06 3.09
C ALA A 88 -1.20 13.53 2.09
N TYR A 89 -2.16 14.37 1.70
CA TYR A 89 -3.17 14.01 0.71
C TYR A 89 -2.55 13.67 -0.64
N HIS A 90 -1.62 14.49 -1.09
CA HIS A 90 -0.91 14.28 -2.36
C HIS A 90 -0.07 13.00 -2.33
N ALA A 91 0.65 12.75 -1.23
CA ALA A 91 1.45 11.54 -1.04
C ALA A 91 0.61 10.25 -1.09
N LEU A 92 -0.66 10.32 -0.70
CA LEU A 92 -1.60 9.20 -0.76
C LEU A 92 -2.31 9.07 -2.12
N GLY A 93 -1.86 9.79 -3.12
CA GLY A 93 -2.42 9.74 -4.46
C GLY A 93 -3.60 10.68 -4.68
N GLY A 94 -3.72 11.74 -3.89
CA GLY A 94 -4.75 12.76 -4.06
C GLY A 94 -4.65 13.45 -5.43
N ASN A 95 -5.78 13.88 -5.96
CA ASN A 95 -5.88 14.44 -7.31
C ASN A 95 -5.57 15.96 -7.37
N GLY A 96 -5.59 16.51 -8.60
CA GLY A 96 -5.30 17.92 -8.85
C GLY A 96 -6.31 18.90 -8.26
N THR A 97 -7.50 18.46 -7.85
CA THR A 97 -8.47 19.30 -7.15
C THR A 97 -7.93 19.75 -5.80
N GLY A 98 -7.25 18.84 -5.06
CA GLY A 98 -6.56 19.19 -3.82
C GLY A 98 -5.46 20.23 -4.02
N THR A 99 -4.69 20.11 -5.10
CA THR A 99 -3.68 21.10 -5.48
C THR A 99 -4.33 22.47 -5.73
N ARG A 100 -5.44 22.50 -6.45
CA ARG A 100 -6.17 23.74 -6.72
C ARG A 100 -6.65 24.41 -5.43
N LEU A 101 -7.25 23.66 -4.52
CA LEU A 101 -7.71 24.20 -3.24
C LEU A 101 -6.55 24.78 -2.42
N HIS A 102 -5.45 24.05 -2.34
CA HIS A 102 -4.25 24.51 -1.66
C HIS A 102 -3.73 25.81 -2.28
N ASP A 103 -3.55 25.85 -3.58
CA ASP A 103 -2.98 27.00 -4.28
C ASP A 103 -3.89 28.23 -4.17
N GLU A 104 -5.19 28.05 -4.33
CA GLU A 104 -6.14 29.16 -4.17
C GLU A 104 -6.12 29.73 -2.75
N ALA A 105 -6.10 28.87 -1.72
CA ALA A 105 -6.03 29.31 -0.34
C ALA A 105 -4.70 30.01 -0.03
N MET A 106 -3.58 29.51 -0.58
CA MET A 106 -2.27 30.12 -0.38
C MET A 106 -2.11 31.48 -1.08
N ASN A 107 -2.91 31.74 -2.12
CA ASN A 107 -2.93 33.01 -2.83
C ASN A 107 -3.76 34.08 -2.11
N LEU A 108 -4.53 33.73 -1.11
CA LEU A 108 -5.26 34.68 -0.29
C LEU A 108 -4.30 35.44 0.65
N PRO A 109 -4.67 36.62 1.16
CA PRO A 109 -3.83 37.38 2.08
C PRO A 109 -3.44 36.59 3.32
N VAL A 110 -2.24 36.84 3.83
CA VAL A 110 -1.80 36.29 5.12
C VAL A 110 -2.45 37.12 6.22
N LEU A 111 -3.20 36.47 7.10
CA LEU A 111 -3.83 37.13 8.23
C LEU A 111 -2.82 37.30 9.36
N THR A 112 -2.72 38.51 9.85
CA THR A 112 -1.90 38.87 11.02
C THR A 112 -2.81 39.17 12.20
N ASP A 113 -2.40 38.75 13.38
CA ASP A 113 -3.10 39.04 14.63
C ASP A 113 -3.00 40.52 15.03
#